data_f453d79896e45fd1ba43b810d7037f09
#
_entry.id   f453d79896e45fd1ba43b810d7037f09
#
_cell.length_a   1.000
_cell.length_b   1.000
_cell.length_c   1.000
_cell.angle_alpha   90.00
_cell.angle_beta   90.00
_cell.angle_gamma   90.00
#
_symmetry.space_group_name_H-M   'P 1'
#
loop_
_entity.id
_entity.type
_entity.pdbx_description
1 polymer ?
#
loop_
_entity_poly.entity_id
_entity_poly.type
_entity_poly.pdbx_seq_one_letter_code
_entity_poly.pdbx_strand_id
1 'polypeptide(L)'
;KQTGGKGQYGHVMIKIKPLPHYDPEEKVPKNAHREPGFEFIDSIKGGVIPGEFIPAVEKGIREAMDRGILAGYKMVDISAELTYGSYHDVDSSEIAYKIAASQAFQEAARRAKPVLLEPIMKVEVVVPEKFMGDITGNLSGKRGQIEAMEDRGDLRVVRAKVPLSEMFGYVTILRSMTEGRGSSTMEFDHYAVVPTNVAT
;
A
#
# COMPACT_ATOMS: atom_id res chain seq x y z
N LYS A 1 -16.94 9.28 -22.98
CA LYS A 1 -16.87 9.64 -24.39
C LYS A 1 -17.72 8.65 -25.19
N GLN A 2 -18.80 9.13 -25.79
CA GLN A 2 -19.63 8.30 -26.64
C GLN A 2 -18.94 8.15 -27.99
N THR A 3 -18.49 6.97 -28.31
CA THR A 3 -17.97 6.62 -29.64
C THR A 3 -18.87 5.53 -30.24
N GLY A 4 -19.99 5.97 -30.79
CA GLY A 4 -20.86 5.27 -31.73
C GLY A 4 -20.94 3.73 -31.70
N GLY A 5 -21.52 3.13 -30.64
CA GLY A 5 -21.82 1.70 -30.58
C GLY A 5 -22.60 1.37 -29.32
N LYS A 6 -23.50 0.39 -29.40
CA LYS A 6 -24.27 -0.07 -28.22
C LYS A 6 -23.36 -0.52 -27.10
N GLY A 7 -23.64 -0.08 -25.87
CA GLY A 7 -22.95 -0.53 -24.65
C GLY A 7 -21.59 0.13 -24.41
N GLN A 8 -21.33 1.32 -24.96
CA GLN A 8 -20.05 2.04 -24.80
C GLN A 8 -20.12 3.31 -23.95
N TYR A 9 -21.25 3.56 -23.31
CA TYR A 9 -21.41 4.71 -22.42
C TYR A 9 -21.22 4.33 -20.96
N GLY A 10 -20.27 4.97 -20.31
CA GLY A 10 -20.09 4.93 -18.86
C GLY A 10 -19.62 6.30 -18.37
N HIS A 11 -20.30 6.82 -17.34
CA HIS A 11 -19.94 8.08 -16.69
C HIS A 11 -19.98 7.91 -15.19
N VAL A 12 -18.86 8.18 -14.55
CA VAL A 12 -18.69 8.10 -13.11
C VAL A 12 -17.92 9.32 -12.60
N MET A 13 -18.26 9.76 -11.40
CA MET A 13 -17.49 10.71 -10.61
C MET A 13 -17.06 10.02 -9.33
N ILE A 14 -15.77 9.97 -9.11
CA ILE A 14 -15.19 9.34 -7.93
C ILE A 14 -14.36 10.34 -7.13
N LYS A 15 -14.34 10.15 -5.83
CA LYS A 15 -13.47 10.85 -4.90
C LYS A 15 -12.56 9.82 -4.24
N ILE A 16 -11.26 10.07 -4.25
CA ILE A 16 -10.30 9.22 -3.56
C ILE A 16 -9.64 9.97 -2.40
N LYS A 17 -9.32 9.23 -1.35
CA LYS A 17 -8.59 9.73 -0.20
C LYS A 17 -7.70 8.62 0.37
N PRO A 18 -6.65 8.94 1.14
CA PRO A 18 -5.92 7.94 1.90
C PRO A 18 -6.84 7.19 2.87
N LEU A 19 -6.59 5.89 3.03
CA LEU A 19 -7.20 5.04 4.06
C LEU A 19 -6.09 4.69 5.08
N PRO A 20 -5.89 5.51 6.12
CA PRO A 20 -4.65 5.48 6.91
C PRO A 20 -4.52 4.26 7.83
N HIS A 21 -5.62 3.60 8.16
CA HIS A 21 -5.61 2.44 9.05
C HIS A 21 -6.81 1.55 8.78
N TYR A 22 -6.57 0.25 8.76
CA TYR A 22 -7.63 -0.76 8.75
C TYR A 22 -7.85 -1.25 10.18
N ASP A 23 -9.03 -0.95 10.74
CA ASP A 23 -9.50 -1.48 12.00
C ASP A 23 -10.66 -2.45 11.72
N PRO A 24 -10.48 -3.75 11.96
CA PRO A 24 -11.55 -4.74 11.72
C PRO A 24 -12.75 -4.56 12.64
N GLU A 25 -12.61 -3.85 13.77
CA GLU A 25 -13.69 -3.59 14.72
C GLU A 25 -14.47 -2.30 14.38
N GLU A 26 -13.92 -1.45 13.50
CA GLU A 26 -14.60 -0.22 13.08
C GLU A 26 -15.86 -0.56 12.27
N LYS A 27 -17.00 0.04 12.66
CA LYS A 27 -18.26 -0.15 11.93
C LYS A 27 -18.16 0.47 10.54
N VAL A 28 -18.21 -0.39 9.54
CA VAL A 28 -18.28 0.03 8.14
C VAL A 28 -19.73 0.47 7.82
N PRO A 29 -19.93 1.63 7.17
CA PRO A 29 -21.25 2.04 6.72
C PRO A 29 -21.89 1.01 5.80
N LYS A 30 -23.23 0.88 5.83
CA LYS A 30 -23.97 -0.10 5.02
C LYS A 30 -23.74 0.04 3.51
N ASN A 31 -23.37 1.22 3.06
CA ASN A 31 -23.07 1.55 1.67
C ASN A 31 -21.57 1.49 1.36
N ALA A 32 -20.76 0.92 2.24
CA ALA A 32 -19.33 0.79 2.03
C ALA A 32 -18.90 -0.68 2.15
N HIS A 33 -17.90 -1.03 1.36
CA HIS A 33 -17.18 -2.28 1.42
C HIS A 33 -15.73 -1.98 1.79
N ARG A 34 -15.25 -2.52 2.91
CA ARG A 34 -13.89 -2.26 3.42
C ARG A 34 -13.15 -3.56 3.66
N GLU A 35 -11.91 -3.57 3.22
CA GLU A 35 -10.92 -4.62 3.47
C GLU A 35 -9.55 -4.00 3.73
N PRO A 36 -8.55 -4.77 4.20
CA PRO A 36 -7.20 -4.23 4.37
C PRO A 36 -6.67 -3.57 3.10
N GLY A 37 -6.32 -2.27 3.21
CA GLY A 37 -5.76 -1.48 2.12
C GLY A 37 -6.74 -0.90 1.11
N PHE A 38 -8.04 -1.18 1.24
CA PHE A 38 -9.05 -0.64 0.31
C PHE A 38 -10.42 -0.44 0.96
N GLU A 39 -11.07 0.66 0.60
CA GLU A 39 -12.48 0.92 0.91
C GLU A 39 -13.18 1.45 -0.35
N PHE A 40 -14.35 0.89 -0.64
CA PHE A 40 -15.27 1.40 -1.64
C PHE A 40 -16.55 1.90 -0.98
N ILE A 41 -16.99 3.11 -1.31
CA ILE A 41 -18.21 3.70 -0.79
C ILE A 41 -19.14 4.03 -1.95
N ASP A 42 -20.35 3.48 -1.90
CA ASP A 42 -21.43 3.83 -2.83
C ASP A 42 -22.26 4.96 -2.25
N SER A 43 -22.08 6.18 -2.78
CA SER A 43 -22.85 7.38 -2.41
C SER A 43 -23.86 7.79 -3.49
N ILE A 44 -24.19 6.90 -4.42
CA ILE A 44 -25.18 7.17 -5.47
C ILE A 44 -26.56 7.43 -4.84
N LYS A 45 -27.19 8.49 -5.30
CA LYS A 45 -28.55 8.87 -4.93
C LYS A 45 -29.43 8.95 -6.16
N GLY A 46 -30.74 8.65 -5.97
CA GLY A 46 -31.72 8.81 -7.05
C GLY A 46 -31.57 7.87 -8.24
N GLY A 47 -30.75 6.79 -8.11
CA GLY A 47 -30.61 5.80 -9.16
C GLY A 47 -29.97 6.31 -10.46
N VAL A 48 -29.17 7.38 -10.38
CA VAL A 48 -28.47 7.97 -11.56
C VAL A 48 -27.51 6.99 -12.23
N ILE A 49 -27.02 5.99 -11.49
CA ILE A 49 -26.40 4.76 -11.99
C ILE A 49 -27.25 3.61 -11.46
N PRO A 50 -27.78 2.72 -12.32
CA PRO A 50 -28.46 1.51 -11.87
C PRO A 50 -27.58 0.65 -10.97
N GLY A 51 -28.16 0.11 -9.88
CA GLY A 51 -27.41 -0.65 -8.89
C GLY A 51 -26.63 -1.85 -9.43
N GLU A 52 -27.10 -2.43 -10.54
CA GLU A 52 -26.43 -3.55 -11.24
C GLU A 52 -25.05 -3.18 -11.79
N PHE A 53 -24.77 -1.89 -12.07
CA PHE A 53 -23.47 -1.43 -12.58
C PHE A 53 -22.48 -1.01 -11.50
N ILE A 54 -22.93 -0.83 -10.25
CA ILE A 54 -22.05 -0.43 -9.13
C ILE A 54 -20.91 -1.44 -8.89
N PRO A 55 -21.15 -2.78 -8.90
CA PRO A 55 -20.06 -3.74 -8.80
C PRO A 55 -19.00 -3.63 -9.91
N ALA A 56 -19.40 -3.27 -11.12
CA ALA A 56 -18.48 -3.04 -12.24
C ALA A 56 -17.58 -1.83 -11.99
N VAL A 57 -18.10 -0.77 -11.37
CA VAL A 57 -17.33 0.42 -10.96
C VAL A 57 -16.27 0.02 -9.93
N GLU A 58 -16.64 -0.68 -8.86
CA GLU A 58 -15.69 -1.16 -7.85
C GLU A 58 -14.61 -2.04 -8.48
N LYS A 59 -14.99 -2.98 -9.34
CA LYS A 59 -14.05 -3.86 -10.04
C LYS A 59 -13.06 -3.08 -10.91
N GLY A 60 -13.52 -2.05 -11.62
CA GLY A 60 -12.65 -1.20 -12.42
C GLY A 60 -11.61 -0.44 -11.59
N ILE A 61 -12.00 0.05 -10.42
CA ILE A 61 -11.09 0.70 -9.46
C ILE A 61 -10.05 -0.29 -8.96
N ARG A 62 -10.47 -1.48 -8.53
CA ARG A 62 -9.56 -2.54 -8.03
C ARG A 62 -8.53 -2.97 -9.08
N GLU A 63 -8.96 -3.20 -10.30
CA GLU A 63 -8.06 -3.54 -11.40
C GLU A 63 -7.04 -2.42 -11.70
N ALA A 64 -7.44 -1.16 -11.57
CA ALA A 64 -6.54 -0.02 -11.72
C ALA A 64 -5.53 0.08 -10.56
N MET A 65 -5.97 -0.20 -9.32
CA MET A 65 -5.08 -0.28 -8.16
C MET A 65 -4.04 -1.39 -8.31
N ASP A 66 -4.45 -2.57 -8.78
CA ASP A 66 -3.55 -3.71 -8.97
C ASP A 66 -2.48 -3.44 -10.04
N ARG A 67 -2.83 -2.72 -11.10
CA ARG A 67 -1.87 -2.29 -12.12
C ARG A 67 -0.96 -1.16 -11.65
N GLY A 68 -1.44 -0.34 -10.73
CA GLY A 68 -0.75 0.85 -10.23
C GLY A 68 -0.56 1.94 -11.27
N ILE A 69 -0.02 3.08 -10.85
CA ILE A 69 0.29 4.24 -11.70
C ILE A 69 1.74 4.67 -11.59
N LEU A 70 2.49 4.14 -10.63
CA LEU A 70 3.93 4.34 -10.45
C LEU A 70 4.66 3.00 -10.59
N ALA A 71 5.50 2.89 -11.59
CA ALA A 71 6.37 1.74 -11.83
C ALA A 71 5.67 0.35 -11.83
N GLY A 72 4.35 0.31 -12.02
CA GLY A 72 3.56 -0.92 -12.00
C GLY A 72 3.33 -1.54 -10.62
N TYR A 73 3.69 -0.86 -9.55
CA TYR A 73 3.43 -1.33 -8.19
C TYR A 73 1.95 -1.17 -7.82
N LYS A 74 1.40 -2.21 -7.18
CA LYS A 74 0.05 -2.17 -6.63
C LYS A 74 -0.14 -0.99 -5.69
N MET A 75 -1.28 -0.29 -5.85
CA MET A 75 -1.68 0.77 -4.92
C MET A 75 -2.43 0.17 -3.73
N VAL A 76 -2.22 0.74 -2.55
CA VAL A 76 -2.84 0.32 -1.29
C VAL A 76 -3.25 1.53 -0.45
N ASP A 77 -4.06 1.30 0.59
CA ASP A 77 -4.49 2.30 1.57
C ASP A 77 -5.28 3.44 0.94
N ILE A 78 -6.28 3.07 0.13
CA ILE A 78 -7.14 4.01 -0.59
C ILE A 78 -8.61 3.76 -0.26
N SER A 79 -9.30 4.84 0.07
CA SER A 79 -10.77 4.91 0.10
C SER A 79 -11.24 5.58 -1.19
N ALA A 80 -12.10 4.91 -1.93
CA ALA A 80 -12.71 5.38 -3.16
C ALA A 80 -14.23 5.51 -3.00
N GLU A 81 -14.76 6.69 -3.19
CA GLU A 81 -16.18 7.00 -3.09
C GLU A 81 -16.75 7.28 -4.49
N LEU A 82 -17.76 6.53 -4.88
CA LEU A 82 -18.57 6.80 -6.06
C LEU A 82 -19.65 7.82 -5.69
N THR A 83 -19.47 9.07 -6.14
CA THR A 83 -20.32 10.20 -5.72
C THR A 83 -21.45 10.51 -6.67
N TYR A 84 -21.23 10.29 -7.97
CA TYR A 84 -22.19 10.61 -9.02
C TYR A 84 -21.85 9.86 -10.30
N GLY A 85 -22.77 9.88 -11.24
CA GLY A 85 -22.61 9.40 -12.60
C GLY A 85 -23.86 9.61 -13.41
N SER A 86 -23.93 9.05 -14.61
CA SER A 86 -25.12 9.08 -15.43
C SER A 86 -25.25 7.78 -16.21
N TYR A 87 -26.45 7.45 -16.58
CA TYR A 87 -26.85 6.25 -17.25
C TYR A 87 -27.49 6.58 -18.62
N HIS A 88 -27.28 5.71 -19.58
CA HIS A 88 -27.92 5.79 -20.87
C HIS A 88 -28.56 4.44 -21.21
N ASP A 89 -29.89 4.42 -21.39
CA ASP A 89 -30.69 3.19 -21.51
C ASP A 89 -30.21 2.19 -22.56
N VAL A 90 -29.63 2.67 -23.65
CA VAL A 90 -29.23 1.83 -24.81
C VAL A 90 -27.73 1.55 -24.82
N ASP A 91 -26.91 2.50 -24.37
CA ASP A 91 -25.45 2.48 -24.56
C ASP A 91 -24.66 2.14 -23.31
N SER A 92 -25.29 2.04 -22.15
CA SER A 92 -24.61 1.67 -20.90
C SER A 92 -24.41 0.15 -20.80
N SER A 93 -23.28 -0.25 -20.21
CA SER A 93 -22.93 -1.64 -19.96
C SER A 93 -21.98 -1.76 -18.78
N GLU A 94 -21.90 -2.94 -18.17
CA GLU A 94 -20.91 -3.23 -17.11
C GLU A 94 -19.49 -2.93 -17.55
N ILE A 95 -19.12 -3.31 -18.77
CA ILE A 95 -17.78 -3.08 -19.33
C ILE A 95 -17.50 -1.58 -19.44
N ALA A 96 -18.47 -0.79 -19.90
CA ALA A 96 -18.32 0.65 -20.03
C ALA A 96 -18.10 1.31 -18.67
N TYR A 97 -18.84 0.91 -17.63
CA TYR A 97 -18.65 1.42 -16.27
C TYR A 97 -17.33 0.96 -15.65
N LYS A 98 -16.91 -0.27 -15.88
CA LYS A 98 -15.61 -0.76 -15.44
C LYS A 98 -14.46 0.05 -16.02
N ILE A 99 -14.50 0.32 -17.33
CA ILE A 99 -13.48 1.13 -18.02
C ILE A 99 -13.53 2.57 -17.54
N ALA A 100 -14.72 3.18 -17.43
CA ALA A 100 -14.88 4.55 -16.96
C ALA A 100 -14.34 4.72 -15.53
N ALA A 101 -14.64 3.78 -14.64
CA ALA A 101 -14.15 3.78 -13.28
C ALA A 101 -12.63 3.63 -13.20
N SER A 102 -12.04 2.73 -13.99
CA SER A 102 -10.60 2.55 -14.08
C SER A 102 -9.89 3.84 -14.54
N GLN A 103 -10.43 4.50 -15.58
CA GLN A 103 -9.87 5.75 -16.09
C GLN A 103 -10.01 6.91 -15.08
N ALA A 104 -11.18 7.03 -14.45
CA ALA A 104 -11.44 8.05 -13.44
C ALA A 104 -10.51 7.88 -12.24
N PHE A 105 -10.34 6.65 -11.77
CA PHE A 105 -9.41 6.34 -10.68
C PHE A 105 -7.96 6.69 -11.02
N GLN A 106 -7.48 6.29 -12.19
CA GLN A 106 -6.11 6.60 -12.63
C GLN A 106 -5.86 8.10 -12.71
N GLU A 107 -6.80 8.86 -13.23
CA GLU A 107 -6.71 10.33 -13.31
C GLU A 107 -6.69 10.96 -11.92
N ALA A 108 -7.59 10.54 -11.02
CA ALA A 108 -7.63 11.01 -9.64
C ALA A 108 -6.32 10.67 -8.89
N ALA A 109 -5.82 9.45 -9.07
CA ALA A 109 -4.60 8.98 -8.42
C ALA A 109 -3.35 9.76 -8.89
N ARG A 110 -3.24 10.08 -10.17
CA ARG A 110 -2.14 10.92 -10.68
C ARG A 110 -2.16 12.32 -10.05
N ARG A 111 -3.35 12.91 -9.90
CA ARG A 111 -3.51 14.23 -9.27
C ARG A 111 -3.25 14.21 -7.77
N ALA A 112 -3.45 13.08 -7.12
CA ALA A 112 -3.25 12.91 -5.68
C ALA A 112 -1.77 12.82 -5.26
N LYS A 113 -0.82 12.93 -6.20
CA LYS A 113 0.63 12.84 -5.96
C LYS A 113 1.00 11.52 -5.25
N PRO A 114 0.89 10.39 -5.92
CA PRO A 114 1.19 9.09 -5.36
C PRO A 114 2.66 9.00 -4.96
N VAL A 115 2.93 8.21 -3.92
CA VAL A 115 4.27 7.94 -3.41
C VAL A 115 4.56 6.45 -3.43
N LEU A 116 5.84 6.09 -3.56
CA LEU A 116 6.28 4.71 -3.39
C LEU A 116 6.36 4.37 -1.91
N LEU A 117 5.95 3.16 -1.56
CA LEU A 117 6.11 2.58 -0.24
C LEU A 117 7.16 1.49 -0.27
N GLU A 118 7.91 1.36 0.80
CA GLU A 118 8.84 0.25 1.03
C GLU A 118 8.50 -0.48 2.33
N PRO A 119 8.68 -1.82 2.38
CA PRO A 119 8.51 -2.56 3.60
C PRO A 119 9.62 -2.24 4.59
N ILE A 120 9.23 -1.93 5.81
CA ILE A 120 10.12 -1.76 6.96
C ILE A 120 10.06 -3.04 7.79
N MET A 121 11.22 -3.58 8.09
CA MET A 121 11.38 -4.82 8.85
C MET A 121 11.75 -4.50 10.29
N LYS A 122 11.16 -5.22 11.21
CA LYS A 122 11.59 -5.28 12.60
C LYS A 122 12.70 -6.31 12.70
N VAL A 123 13.89 -5.85 13.04
CA VAL A 123 15.11 -6.65 13.09
C VAL A 123 15.57 -6.76 14.54
N GLU A 124 15.84 -7.97 14.99
CA GLU A 124 16.51 -8.24 16.27
C GLU A 124 17.85 -8.90 15.97
N VAL A 125 18.92 -8.32 16.50
CA VAL A 125 20.28 -8.86 16.38
C VAL A 125 20.81 -9.18 17.78
N VAL A 126 21.31 -10.40 17.96
CA VAL A 126 21.89 -10.87 19.23
C VAL A 126 23.36 -11.13 19.01
N VAL A 127 24.21 -10.43 19.76
CA VAL A 127 25.67 -10.48 19.63
C VAL A 127 26.37 -10.39 20.99
N PRO A 128 27.61 -10.88 21.13
CA PRO A 128 28.47 -10.54 22.27
C PRO A 128 28.66 -9.02 22.37
N GLU A 129 28.79 -8.50 23.59
CA GLU A 129 28.90 -7.08 23.87
C GLU A 129 29.95 -6.35 23.02
N LYS A 130 31.11 -6.97 22.80
CA LYS A 130 32.20 -6.38 22.02
C LYS A 130 31.84 -5.98 20.61
N PHE A 131 30.78 -6.56 20.03
CA PHE A 131 30.33 -6.28 18.66
C PHE A 131 29.15 -5.29 18.58
N MET A 132 28.56 -4.92 19.73
CA MET A 132 27.35 -4.09 19.76
C MET A 132 27.53 -2.76 19.03
N GLY A 133 28.67 -2.08 19.22
CA GLY A 133 28.95 -0.81 18.53
C GLY A 133 29.02 -0.95 17.02
N ASP A 134 29.66 -2.00 16.53
CA ASP A 134 29.77 -2.26 15.07
C ASP A 134 28.41 -2.57 14.48
N ILE A 135 27.58 -3.36 15.18
CA ILE A 135 26.23 -3.71 14.72
C ILE A 135 25.31 -2.49 14.69
N THR A 136 25.32 -1.67 15.73
CA THR A 136 24.49 -0.43 15.75
C THR A 136 24.92 0.54 14.66
N GLY A 137 26.21 0.71 14.43
CA GLY A 137 26.74 1.51 13.32
C GLY A 137 26.34 0.97 11.95
N ASN A 138 26.44 -0.34 11.76
CA ASN A 138 26.06 -1.00 10.52
C ASN A 138 24.54 -0.85 10.22
N LEU A 139 23.68 -1.12 11.20
CA LEU A 139 22.23 -0.98 11.03
C LEU A 139 21.83 0.47 10.78
N SER A 140 22.45 1.43 11.47
CA SER A 140 22.23 2.86 11.22
C SER A 140 22.65 3.27 9.80
N GLY A 141 23.79 2.75 9.30
CA GLY A 141 24.24 2.96 7.93
C GLY A 141 23.30 2.36 6.87
N LYS A 142 22.45 1.41 7.26
CA LYS A 142 21.40 0.79 6.43
C LYS A 142 20.03 1.48 6.54
N ARG A 143 20.02 2.76 6.84
CA ARG A 143 18.79 3.53 7.12
C ARG A 143 17.97 2.96 8.29
N GLY A 144 18.60 2.18 9.14
CA GLY A 144 17.98 1.56 10.31
C GLY A 144 17.77 2.56 11.42
N GLN A 145 16.64 2.45 12.09
CA GLN A 145 16.31 3.18 13.31
C GLN A 145 16.45 2.23 14.50
N ILE A 146 17.44 2.46 15.36
CA ILE A 146 17.63 1.69 16.58
C ILE A 146 16.53 2.06 17.57
N GLU A 147 15.78 1.07 18.05
CA GLU A 147 14.67 1.26 18.99
C GLU A 147 15.06 0.90 20.42
N ALA A 148 15.81 -0.17 20.58
CA ALA A 148 16.20 -0.67 21.90
C ALA A 148 17.53 -1.42 21.86
N MET A 149 18.23 -1.39 22.96
CA MET A 149 19.38 -2.23 23.25
C MET A 149 19.18 -2.82 24.65
N GLU A 150 19.27 -4.13 24.76
CA GLU A 150 18.97 -4.87 25.97
C GLU A 150 20.07 -5.89 26.29
N ASP A 151 20.22 -6.18 27.55
CA ASP A 151 21.12 -7.23 28.02
C ASP A 151 20.39 -8.57 28.08
N ARG A 152 21.03 -9.62 27.54
CA ARG A 152 20.55 -10.99 27.61
C ARG A 152 21.69 -11.90 28.08
N GLY A 153 21.96 -11.90 29.38
CA GLY A 153 23.13 -12.55 29.95
C GLY A 153 24.43 -11.93 29.43
N ASP A 154 25.31 -12.75 28.85
CA ASP A 154 26.58 -12.29 28.24
C ASP A 154 26.41 -11.71 26.82
N LEU A 155 25.18 -11.66 26.34
CA LEU A 155 24.85 -11.18 25.01
C LEU A 155 24.13 -9.85 25.07
N ARG A 156 24.16 -9.11 23.98
CA ARG A 156 23.43 -7.87 23.76
C ARG A 156 22.42 -8.08 22.64
N VAL A 157 21.23 -7.54 22.84
CA VAL A 157 20.14 -7.56 21.86
C VAL A 157 19.96 -6.16 21.32
N VAL A 158 20.09 -5.99 20.01
CA VAL A 158 19.81 -4.73 19.32
C VAL A 158 18.53 -4.90 18.54
N ARG A 159 17.53 -4.06 18.79
CA ARG A 159 16.29 -3.99 18.02
C ARG A 159 16.28 -2.74 17.18
N ALA A 160 15.97 -2.93 15.90
CA ALA A 160 15.92 -1.83 14.94
C ALA A 160 14.79 -2.03 13.92
N LYS A 161 14.35 -0.92 13.33
CA LYS A 161 13.51 -0.93 12.13
C LYS A 161 14.36 -0.56 10.93
N VAL A 162 14.40 -1.44 9.95
CA VAL A 162 15.29 -1.32 8.78
C VAL A 162 14.51 -1.62 7.50
N PRO A 163 14.67 -0.82 6.43
CA PRO A 163 14.06 -1.14 5.15
C PRO A 163 14.53 -2.49 4.62
N LEU A 164 13.60 -3.30 4.11
CA LEU A 164 13.91 -4.62 3.57
C LEU A 164 15.00 -4.57 2.49
N SER A 165 14.99 -3.54 1.64
CA SER A 165 15.98 -3.37 0.58
C SER A 165 17.43 -3.33 1.08
N GLU A 166 17.65 -2.91 2.33
CA GLU A 166 18.96 -2.84 2.97
C GLU A 166 19.39 -4.16 3.64
N MET A 167 18.46 -5.11 3.76
CA MET A 167 18.68 -6.33 4.55
C MET A 167 19.08 -7.55 3.71
N PHE A 168 19.12 -7.43 2.40
CA PHE A 168 19.56 -8.53 1.54
C PHE A 168 21.02 -8.90 1.84
N GLY A 169 21.26 -10.19 2.09
CA GLY A 169 22.59 -10.71 2.43
C GLY A 169 23.08 -10.38 3.84
N TYR A 170 22.23 -9.79 4.70
CA TYR A 170 22.62 -9.33 6.04
C TYR A 170 23.19 -10.42 6.92
N VAL A 171 22.69 -11.66 6.84
CA VAL A 171 23.21 -12.79 7.63
C VAL A 171 24.70 -13.01 7.38
N THR A 172 25.15 -12.90 6.12
CA THR A 172 26.57 -13.03 5.77
C THR A 172 27.39 -11.88 6.34
N ILE A 173 26.88 -10.65 6.23
CA ILE A 173 27.52 -9.47 6.80
C ILE A 173 27.65 -9.60 8.32
N LEU A 174 26.57 -9.97 8.98
CA LEU A 174 26.54 -10.17 10.43
C LEU A 174 27.56 -11.20 10.90
N ARG A 175 27.63 -12.37 10.23
CA ARG A 175 28.60 -13.40 10.55
C ARG A 175 30.04 -12.93 10.37
N SER A 176 30.31 -12.21 9.30
CA SER A 176 31.63 -11.63 9.04
C SER A 176 32.04 -10.65 10.13
N MET A 177 31.11 -9.77 10.56
CA MET A 177 31.38 -8.75 11.58
C MET A 177 31.53 -9.33 13.00
N THR A 178 30.95 -10.50 13.26
CA THR A 178 30.83 -11.07 14.61
C THR A 178 31.62 -12.38 14.80
N GLU A 179 32.55 -12.67 13.92
CA GLU A 179 33.31 -13.93 13.97
C GLU A 179 32.37 -15.17 14.01
N GLY A 180 31.24 -15.09 13.32
CA GLY A 180 30.22 -16.14 13.29
C GLY A 180 29.31 -16.23 14.52
N ARG A 181 29.44 -15.33 15.49
CA ARG A 181 28.73 -15.40 16.78
C ARG A 181 27.39 -14.67 16.80
N GLY A 182 27.15 -13.78 15.84
CA GLY A 182 25.90 -13.03 15.75
C GLY A 182 24.76 -13.84 15.16
N SER A 183 23.55 -13.64 15.67
CA SER A 183 22.31 -14.13 15.09
C SER A 183 21.32 -13.00 14.89
N SER A 184 20.46 -13.14 13.89
CA SER A 184 19.41 -12.15 13.62
C SER A 184 18.09 -12.80 13.25
N THR A 185 17.01 -12.14 13.64
CA THR A 185 15.66 -12.43 13.17
C THR A 185 15.08 -11.18 12.52
N MET A 186 14.18 -11.37 11.57
CA MET A 186 13.57 -10.29 10.82
C MET A 186 12.11 -10.63 10.52
N GLU A 187 11.21 -9.72 10.82
CA GLU A 187 9.79 -9.83 10.52
C GLU A 187 9.27 -8.51 9.92
N PHE A 188 8.21 -8.59 9.12
CA PHE A 188 7.56 -7.40 8.57
C PHE A 188 6.93 -6.58 9.70
N ASP A 189 7.14 -5.25 9.67
CA ASP A 189 6.53 -4.32 10.61
C ASP A 189 5.44 -3.48 9.93
N HIS A 190 5.81 -2.64 8.98
CA HIS A 190 4.89 -1.77 8.26
C HIS A 190 5.47 -1.30 6.92
N TYR A 191 4.64 -0.61 6.12
CA TYR A 191 5.09 0.15 4.96
C TYR A 191 5.37 1.60 5.33
N ALA A 192 6.43 2.16 4.80
CA ALA A 192 6.77 3.58 4.92
C ALA A 192 7.07 4.19 3.55
N VAL A 193 6.92 5.51 3.45
CA VAL A 193 7.24 6.23 2.21
C VAL A 193 8.75 6.17 1.93
N VAL A 194 9.10 5.78 0.71
CA VAL A 194 10.48 5.77 0.25
C VAL A 194 11.02 7.20 0.20
N PRO A 195 12.18 7.49 0.81
CA PRO A 195 12.79 8.81 0.69
C PRO A 195 13.07 9.19 -0.76
N THR A 196 12.90 10.45 -1.12
CA THR A 196 12.98 10.94 -2.50
C THR A 196 14.33 10.66 -3.16
N ASN A 197 15.40 10.67 -2.38
CA ASN A 197 16.77 10.37 -2.85
C ASN A 197 17.03 8.87 -3.09
N VAL A 198 16.10 8.01 -2.72
CA VAL A 198 16.17 6.54 -2.91
C VAL A 198 15.18 6.09 -3.98
N ALA A 199 14.14 6.87 -4.24
CA ALA A 199 13.06 6.56 -5.19
C ALA A 199 13.42 6.79 -6.67
N THR A 200 14.69 7.00 -7.00
CA THR A 200 15.20 7.26 -8.37
C THR A 200 15.49 5.99 -9.16
#